data_0f38052d8350cfb0aef27401279d2690
#
_entry.id   0f38052d8350cfb0aef27401279d2690
#
_cell.length_a   1.000
_cell.length_b   1.000
_cell.length_c   1.000
_cell.angle_alpha   90.00
_cell.angle_beta   90.00
_cell.angle_gamma   90.00
#
_symmetry.space_group_name_H-M   'P 1'
#
loop_
_entity.id
_entity.type
_entity.pdbx_description
1 polymer ?
#
loop_
_entity_poly.entity_id
_entity_poly.type
_entity_poly.pdbx_seq_one_letter_code
_entity_poly.pdbx_strand_id
1 'polypeptide(L)'
;MTEESQGEATPRQARSKVAEAFMSVPAEEAGTCPEPATARLTWHGSKESAGEKIEYSCTAAHLDVRADTGRLVGKMFSLTYVALDEAGCASPSRPVTFCYNGGPGCASVPINFGGMGPRRVRTDGVSHLA
;
A
#
# COMPACT_ATOMS: atom_id res chain seq x y z
N MET A 1 5.01 54.09 -3.75
CA MET A 1 5.50 52.79 -4.25
C MET A 1 5.78 51.95 -3.01
N THR A 2 4.85 51.14 -2.64
CA THR A 2 4.94 50.23 -1.49
C THR A 2 5.13 48.82 -2.06
N GLU A 3 6.34 48.27 -1.91
CA GLU A 3 6.65 46.90 -2.23
C GLU A 3 5.96 45.98 -1.22
N GLU A 4 4.99 45.22 -1.67
CA GLU A 4 4.42 44.09 -0.89
C GLU A 4 5.48 42.97 -0.83
N SER A 5 6.08 42.82 0.35
CA SER A 5 6.90 41.69 0.70
C SER A 5 6.03 40.40 0.66
N GLN A 6 6.19 39.61 -0.38
CA GLN A 6 5.65 38.24 -0.42
C GLN A 6 6.38 37.40 0.63
N GLY A 7 5.76 37.22 1.78
CA GLY A 7 6.26 36.36 2.85
C GLY A 7 6.37 34.91 2.39
N GLU A 8 7.59 34.42 2.30
CA GLU A 8 7.92 33.03 2.00
C GLU A 8 7.29 32.10 3.05
N ALA A 9 6.40 31.22 2.64
CA ALA A 9 5.66 30.33 3.54
C ALA A 9 6.63 29.38 4.26
N THR A 10 6.51 29.27 5.59
CA THR A 10 7.36 28.36 6.37
C THR A 10 7.14 26.91 5.92
N PRO A 11 8.15 26.01 6.07
CA PRO A 11 8.07 24.62 5.66
C PRO A 11 6.87 23.86 6.28
N ARG A 12 6.42 24.28 7.45
CA ARG A 12 5.24 23.72 8.14
C ARG A 12 3.93 24.13 7.49
N GLN A 13 3.83 25.39 7.01
CA GLN A 13 2.64 25.89 6.28
C GLN A 13 2.57 25.30 4.87
N ALA A 14 3.71 25.09 4.21
CA ALA A 14 3.76 24.41 2.92
C ALA A 14 3.28 22.94 3.02
N ARG A 15 3.67 22.23 4.07
CA ARG A 15 3.20 20.86 4.33
C ARG A 15 1.70 20.77 4.60
N SER A 16 1.13 21.75 5.32
CA SER A 16 -0.31 21.85 5.55
C SER A 16 -1.09 22.05 4.24
N LYS A 17 -0.62 22.98 3.40
CA LYS A 17 -1.25 23.27 2.10
C LYS A 17 -1.19 22.08 1.13
N VAL A 18 -0.08 21.32 1.12
CA VAL A 18 0.04 20.09 0.33
C VAL A 18 -0.94 19.01 0.84
N ALA A 19 -1.07 18.84 2.16
CA ALA A 19 -2.04 17.92 2.74
C ALA A 19 -3.48 18.32 2.41
N GLU A 20 -3.83 19.60 2.51
CA GLU A 20 -5.15 20.11 2.14
C GLU A 20 -5.43 19.94 0.64
N ALA A 21 -4.46 20.21 -0.23
CA ALA A 21 -4.60 19.98 -1.67
C ALA A 21 -4.82 18.50 -1.99
N PHE A 22 -4.12 17.58 -1.32
CA PHE A 22 -4.34 16.14 -1.46
C PHE A 22 -5.72 15.67 -0.96
N MET A 23 -6.26 16.34 0.06
CA MET A 23 -7.56 16.04 0.64
C MET A 23 -8.74 16.65 -0.12
N SER A 24 -8.46 17.58 -1.05
CA SER A 24 -9.48 18.33 -1.80
C SER A 24 -9.80 17.77 -3.19
N VAL A 25 -9.12 16.72 -3.63
CA VAL A 25 -9.45 16.08 -4.92
C VAL A 25 -10.87 15.51 -4.85
N PRO A 26 -11.81 15.97 -5.70
CA PRO A 26 -13.16 15.43 -5.71
C PRO A 26 -13.12 13.92 -6.01
N ALA A 27 -13.91 13.13 -5.29
CA ALA A 27 -13.99 11.68 -5.49
C ALA A 27 -14.42 11.28 -6.92
N GLU A 28 -15.07 12.18 -7.62
CA GLU A 28 -15.52 12.02 -9.01
C GLU A 28 -14.35 12.07 -10.03
N GLU A 29 -13.22 12.69 -9.66
CA GLU A 29 -12.00 12.70 -10.49
C GLU A 29 -11.08 11.50 -10.22
N ALA A 30 -11.33 10.73 -9.19
CA ALA A 30 -10.68 9.44 -9.01
C ALA A 30 -11.15 8.50 -10.12
N GLY A 31 -10.34 8.32 -11.16
CA GLY A 31 -10.66 7.47 -12.31
C GLY A 31 -11.17 6.10 -11.88
N THR A 32 -11.86 5.40 -12.77
CA THR A 32 -12.37 4.05 -12.54
C THR A 32 -11.24 3.14 -12.09
N CYS A 33 -11.29 2.70 -10.82
CA CYS A 33 -10.35 1.71 -10.31
C CYS A 33 -10.75 0.34 -10.84
N PRO A 34 -9.79 -0.51 -11.20
CA PRO A 34 -10.06 -1.89 -11.57
C PRO A 34 -10.79 -2.64 -10.45
N GLU A 35 -11.62 -3.60 -10.85
CA GLU A 35 -12.26 -4.52 -9.91
C GLU A 35 -11.22 -5.30 -9.10
N PRO A 36 -11.54 -5.69 -7.85
CA PRO A 36 -10.66 -6.50 -7.03
C PRO A 36 -10.31 -7.82 -7.71
N ALA A 37 -9.02 -8.16 -7.69
CA ALA A 37 -8.53 -9.43 -8.21
C ALA A 37 -7.95 -10.29 -7.09
N THR A 38 -8.39 -11.55 -7.00
CA THR A 38 -7.91 -12.51 -5.98
C THR A 38 -7.32 -13.74 -6.64
N ALA A 39 -6.16 -14.17 -6.16
CA ALA A 39 -5.50 -15.40 -6.56
C ALA A 39 -5.15 -16.27 -5.34
N ARG A 40 -5.24 -17.59 -5.47
CA ARG A 40 -4.66 -18.53 -4.51
C ARG A 40 -3.24 -18.90 -4.93
N LEU A 41 -2.33 -18.87 -4.00
CA LEU A 41 -0.90 -19.07 -4.22
C LEU A 41 -0.34 -19.96 -3.12
N THR A 42 0.83 -20.53 -3.39
CA THR A 42 1.58 -21.32 -2.41
C THR A 42 2.92 -20.65 -2.15
N TRP A 43 3.25 -20.48 -0.89
CA TRP A 43 4.57 -20.13 -0.44
C TRP A 43 5.30 -21.40 0.01
N HIS A 44 6.54 -21.54 -0.41
CA HIS A 44 7.43 -22.61 0.02
C HIS A 44 8.54 -21.99 0.87
N GLY A 45 8.70 -22.47 2.07
CA GLY A 45 9.77 -22.08 2.97
C GLY A 45 11.16 -22.23 2.36
N SER A 46 12.12 -21.52 2.93
CA SER A 46 13.54 -21.71 2.58
C SER A 46 14.00 -23.10 3.00
N LYS A 47 15.19 -23.53 2.54
CA LYS A 47 15.79 -24.80 2.96
C LYS A 47 15.94 -24.90 4.49
N GLU A 48 16.06 -23.76 5.17
CA GLU A 48 16.14 -23.66 6.63
C GLU A 48 14.80 -23.84 7.34
N SER A 49 13.67 -23.57 6.65
CA SER A 49 12.30 -23.76 7.15
C SER A 49 11.74 -25.16 6.87
N ALA A 50 12.60 -26.16 6.66
CA ALA A 50 12.27 -27.60 6.58
C ALA A 50 11.04 -27.95 5.73
N GLY A 51 10.85 -27.27 4.60
CA GLY A 51 9.78 -27.63 3.65
C GLY A 51 8.40 -27.17 4.05
N GLU A 52 8.27 -26.20 4.96
CA GLU A 52 6.99 -25.61 5.30
C GLU A 52 6.29 -25.06 4.05
N LYS A 53 5.06 -25.48 3.85
CA LYS A 53 4.21 -25.05 2.76
C LYS A 53 3.02 -24.29 3.34
N ILE A 54 2.83 -23.06 2.89
CA ILE A 54 1.69 -22.23 3.29
C ILE A 54 0.87 -21.88 2.05
N GLU A 55 -0.39 -22.27 2.05
CA GLU A 55 -1.34 -21.78 1.07
C GLU A 55 -1.91 -20.43 1.53
N TYR A 56 -2.04 -19.49 0.60
CA TYR A 56 -2.56 -18.18 0.91
C TYR A 56 -3.33 -17.59 -0.25
N SER A 57 -4.29 -16.72 0.05
CA SER A 57 -4.91 -15.85 -0.95
C SER A 57 -4.17 -14.51 -1.00
N CYS A 58 -4.05 -13.98 -2.20
CA CYS A 58 -3.57 -12.62 -2.45
C CYS A 58 -4.69 -11.85 -3.13
N THR A 59 -5.14 -10.75 -2.54
CA THR A 59 -6.15 -9.86 -3.09
C THR A 59 -5.55 -8.50 -3.38
N ALA A 60 -5.62 -8.08 -4.64
CA ALA A 60 -5.29 -6.72 -5.08
C ALA A 60 -6.60 -5.93 -5.19
N ALA A 61 -6.71 -4.86 -4.43
CA ALA A 61 -7.94 -4.05 -4.38
C ALA A 61 -7.65 -2.58 -4.09
N HIS A 62 -8.63 -1.73 -4.40
CA HIS A 62 -8.65 -0.35 -3.95
C HIS A 62 -9.60 -0.23 -2.75
N LEU A 63 -9.08 0.27 -1.64
CA LEU A 63 -9.84 0.54 -0.44
C LEU A 63 -10.33 1.99 -0.45
N ASP A 64 -11.60 2.19 -0.14
CA ASP A 64 -12.15 3.53 0.04
C ASP A 64 -11.57 4.19 1.28
N VAL A 65 -11.03 5.39 1.12
CA VAL A 65 -10.63 6.25 2.22
C VAL A 65 -11.75 7.28 2.42
N ARG A 66 -12.35 7.27 3.62
CA ARG A 66 -13.48 8.14 3.96
C ARG A 66 -13.11 9.09 5.08
N ALA A 67 -13.61 10.33 4.99
CA ALA A 67 -13.55 11.28 6.09
C ALA A 67 -14.54 10.87 7.21
N ASP A 68 -14.43 11.49 8.38
CA ASP A 68 -15.33 11.27 9.53
C ASP A 68 -16.80 11.51 9.19
N THR A 69 -17.08 12.35 8.19
CA THR A 69 -18.43 12.60 7.64
C THR A 69 -18.97 11.47 6.78
N GLY A 70 -18.19 10.39 6.54
CA GLY A 70 -18.51 9.30 5.61
C GLY A 70 -18.22 9.61 4.14
N ARG A 71 -17.86 10.86 3.79
CA ARG A 71 -17.56 11.27 2.42
C ARG A 71 -16.30 10.55 1.91
N LEU A 72 -16.35 10.00 0.70
CA LEU A 72 -15.18 9.44 0.02
C LEU A 72 -14.19 10.57 -0.26
N VAL A 73 -12.94 10.42 0.23
CA VAL A 73 -11.85 11.38 0.03
C VAL A 73 -10.72 10.84 -0.83
N GLY A 74 -10.73 9.54 -1.10
CA GLY A 74 -9.74 8.93 -1.96
C GLY A 74 -9.87 7.41 -2.00
N LYS A 75 -8.99 6.79 -2.78
CA LYS A 75 -8.85 5.33 -2.85
C LYS A 75 -7.39 4.95 -2.66
N MET A 76 -7.14 3.92 -1.88
CA MET A 76 -5.81 3.41 -1.60
C MET A 76 -5.65 2.01 -2.19
N PHE A 77 -4.69 1.81 -3.07
CA PHE A 77 -4.35 0.48 -3.54
C PHE A 77 -3.76 -0.35 -2.41
N SER A 78 -4.21 -1.59 -2.27
CA SER A 78 -3.75 -2.54 -1.27
C SER A 78 -3.50 -3.92 -1.87
N LEU A 79 -2.50 -4.61 -1.31
CA LEU A 79 -2.28 -6.04 -1.48
C LEU A 79 -2.52 -6.71 -0.13
N THR A 80 -3.50 -7.60 -0.06
CA THR A 80 -3.84 -8.33 1.17
C THR A 80 -3.47 -9.80 1.00
N TYR A 81 -2.69 -10.33 1.92
CA TYR A 81 -2.26 -11.73 1.96
C TYR A 81 -2.90 -12.41 3.16
N VAL A 82 -3.63 -13.48 2.92
CA VAL A 82 -4.32 -14.24 3.98
C VAL A 82 -3.89 -15.69 3.90
N ALA A 83 -3.22 -16.21 4.93
CA ALA A 83 -2.88 -17.62 5.00
C ALA A 83 -4.14 -18.45 5.20
N LEU A 84 -4.22 -19.55 4.46
CA LEU A 84 -5.36 -20.46 4.45
C LEU A 84 -5.01 -21.74 5.22
N ASP A 85 -6.00 -22.33 5.85
CA ASP A 85 -5.93 -23.67 6.45
C ASP A 85 -6.13 -24.77 5.38
N GLU A 86 -6.12 -26.02 5.80
CA GLU A 86 -6.32 -27.19 4.92
C GLU A 86 -7.71 -27.20 4.24
N ALA A 87 -8.71 -26.56 4.87
CA ALA A 87 -10.04 -26.38 4.29
C ALA A 87 -10.11 -25.20 3.32
N GLY A 88 -9.02 -24.44 3.15
CA GLY A 88 -8.95 -23.23 2.31
C GLY A 88 -9.62 -22.01 2.93
N CYS A 89 -9.78 -21.99 4.25
CA CYS A 89 -10.42 -20.93 5.00
C CYS A 89 -9.38 -20.06 5.73
N ALA A 90 -9.72 -18.79 5.94
CA ALA A 90 -8.94 -17.88 6.77
C ALA A 90 -9.23 -18.13 8.25
N SER A 91 -8.20 -18.17 9.10
CA SER A 91 -8.39 -18.27 10.54
C SER A 91 -8.68 -16.89 11.14
N PRO A 92 -9.80 -16.69 11.85
CA PRO A 92 -10.14 -15.42 12.48
C PRO A 92 -9.23 -15.06 13.67
N SER A 93 -8.48 -16.02 14.20
CA SER A 93 -7.57 -15.81 15.33
C SER A 93 -6.18 -15.32 14.94
N ARG A 94 -5.86 -15.25 13.64
CA ARG A 94 -4.55 -14.74 13.19
C ARG A 94 -4.47 -13.23 13.33
N PRO A 95 -3.34 -12.71 13.85
CA PRO A 95 -3.12 -11.26 13.90
C PRO A 95 -3.02 -10.67 12.49
N VAL A 96 -3.42 -9.41 12.36
CA VAL A 96 -3.27 -8.63 11.13
C VAL A 96 -2.06 -7.72 11.27
N THR A 97 -1.20 -7.72 10.24
CA THR A 97 -0.04 -6.82 10.15
C THR A 97 -0.25 -5.85 9.00
N PHE A 98 -0.17 -4.56 9.30
CA PHE A 98 -0.21 -3.51 8.29
C PHE A 98 1.21 -3.04 7.99
N CYS A 99 1.58 -3.02 6.71
CA CYS A 99 2.92 -2.62 6.26
C CYS A 99 2.81 -1.39 5.36
N TYR A 100 3.51 -0.34 5.75
CA TYR A 100 3.56 0.92 5.01
C TYR A 100 5.01 1.34 4.79
N ASN A 101 5.30 1.94 3.64
CA ASN A 101 6.57 2.63 3.46
C ASN A 101 6.52 3.99 4.17
N GLY A 102 7.68 4.46 4.62
CA GLY A 102 7.83 5.77 5.23
C GLY A 102 8.07 6.87 4.18
N GLY A 103 7.97 8.11 4.65
CA GLY A 103 8.16 9.31 3.82
C GLY A 103 6.90 9.67 3.04
N PRO A 104 6.44 10.93 3.09
CA PRO A 104 5.26 11.32 2.31
C PRO A 104 5.47 11.05 0.81
N GLY A 105 4.50 10.39 0.18
CA GLY A 105 4.50 10.15 -1.26
C GLY A 105 5.31 8.94 -1.75
N CYS A 106 5.88 8.13 -0.86
CA CYS A 106 6.57 6.90 -1.26
C CYS A 106 5.62 5.70 -1.29
N ALA A 107 5.57 4.99 -2.43
CA ALA A 107 4.80 3.76 -2.55
C ALA A 107 5.40 2.63 -1.69
N SER A 108 4.54 1.72 -1.21
CA SER A 108 4.96 0.56 -0.41
C SER A 108 5.47 -0.64 -1.24
N VAL A 109 5.67 -0.45 -2.54
CA VAL A 109 6.17 -1.48 -3.48
C VAL A 109 7.51 -2.09 -3.01
N PRO A 110 8.52 -1.30 -2.58
CA PRO A 110 9.78 -1.87 -2.09
C PRO A 110 9.61 -2.72 -0.83
N ILE A 111 8.69 -2.38 0.06
CA ILE A 111 8.40 -3.19 1.25
C ILE A 111 7.80 -4.53 0.84
N ASN A 112 6.86 -4.52 -0.08
CA ASN A 112 6.18 -5.73 -0.52
C ASN A 112 7.13 -6.67 -1.27
N PHE A 113 7.75 -6.20 -2.34
CA PHE A 113 8.58 -7.04 -3.21
C PHE A 113 10.05 -7.15 -2.78
N GLY A 114 10.50 -6.28 -1.89
CA GLY A 114 11.86 -6.27 -1.38
C GLY A 114 12.04 -6.94 -0.01
N GLY A 115 10.99 -7.09 0.78
CA GLY A 115 11.14 -7.55 2.15
C GLY A 115 10.00 -8.38 2.73
N MET A 116 8.84 -7.77 2.92
CA MET A 116 7.76 -8.33 3.75
C MET A 116 6.78 -9.22 2.99
N GLY A 117 6.68 -9.08 1.68
CA GLY A 117 5.77 -9.88 0.87
C GLY A 117 6.23 -11.34 0.73
N PRO A 118 5.30 -12.27 0.44
CA PRO A 118 5.61 -13.69 0.28
C PRO A 118 6.43 -14.00 -0.98
N ARG A 119 6.56 -13.04 -1.88
CA ARG A 119 7.39 -13.14 -3.08
C ARG A 119 8.30 -11.94 -3.19
N ARG A 120 9.55 -12.19 -3.54
CA ARG A 120 10.58 -11.15 -3.71
C ARG A 120 11.00 -11.06 -5.16
N VAL A 121 11.30 -9.85 -5.61
CA VAL A 121 12.03 -9.65 -6.86
C VAL A 121 13.48 -10.12 -6.63
N ARG A 122 13.96 -10.99 -7.52
CA ARG A 122 15.38 -11.33 -7.53
C ARG A 122 16.14 -10.19 -8.20
N THR A 123 17.06 -9.61 -7.46
CA THR A 123 18.04 -8.67 -8.00
C THR A 123 19.39 -9.34 -7.96
N ASP A 124 20.16 -9.24 -9.02
CA ASP A 124 21.54 -9.72 -9.08
C ASP A 124 22.52 -8.74 -8.41
N GLY A 125 22.01 -7.67 -7.82
CA GLY A 125 22.79 -6.61 -7.17
C GLY A 125 23.54 -5.70 -8.14
N VAL A 126 23.44 -5.94 -9.45
CA VAL A 126 24.17 -5.22 -10.49
C VAL A 126 23.24 -4.59 -11.52
N SER A 127 22.07 -5.19 -11.78
CA SER A 127 21.14 -4.65 -12.76
C SER A 127 20.42 -3.43 -12.18
N HIS A 128 20.71 -2.29 -12.71
CA HIS A 128 19.81 -1.15 -12.61
C HIS A 128 18.52 -1.51 -13.35
N LEU A 129 17.37 -1.41 -12.67
CA LEU A 129 16.08 -1.46 -13.35
C LEU A 129 16.08 -0.31 -14.36
N ALA A 130 16.21 -0.66 -15.64
CA ALA A 130 16.05 0.29 -16.73
C ALA A 130 14.57 0.58 -16.97
#